data_a1fe378eca7d60a05767bf53baad4715
#
_entry.id   a1fe378eca7d60a05767bf53baad4715
#
_cell.length_a   1.000
_cell.length_b   1.000
_cell.length_c   1.000
_cell.angle_alpha   90.00
_cell.angle_beta   90.00
_cell.angle_gamma   90.00
#
_symmetry.space_group_name_H-M   'P 1'
#
loop_
_entity.id
_entity.type
_entity.pdbx_description
1 polymer ?
#
loop_
_entity_poly.entity_id
_entity_poly.type
_entity_poly.pdbx_seq_one_letter_code
_entity_poly.pdbx_strand_id
1 'polypeptide(L)'
;MMAIDPKTAAVCAEASGFWLMKTEPSECSIDDAFAAANHAVSWFGVRNYQARNFMRDQMKVGDAVLFYHSSCPNPGIVGIARIASKPYPDTCQFDEKSDYFDPKSTKDAPRWVLQHPPPPN
;
A
#
# COMPACT_ATOMS: atom_id res chain seq x y z
N MET A 1 5.05 0.29 -3.43
CA MET A 1 5.59 0.05 -2.09
C MET A 1 5.53 1.31 -1.26
N MET A 2 5.17 1.17 -0.01
CA MET A 2 5.25 2.25 0.97
C MET A 2 6.37 1.99 1.95
N ALA A 3 7.16 3.00 2.24
CA ALA A 3 8.24 2.93 3.20
C ALA A 3 8.01 3.91 4.34
N ILE A 4 8.19 3.44 5.57
CA ILE A 4 8.17 4.30 6.74
C ILE A 4 9.52 5.01 6.83
N ASP A 5 9.47 6.33 6.93
CA ASP A 5 10.67 7.15 7.08
C ASP A 5 10.62 7.83 8.45
N PRO A 6 11.63 7.60 9.33
CA PRO A 6 11.69 8.31 10.61
C PRO A 6 11.85 9.82 10.44
N LYS A 7 12.23 10.30 9.26
CA LYS A 7 12.37 11.72 8.94
C LYS A 7 11.09 12.26 8.30
N THR A 8 9.98 12.17 9.02
CA THR A 8 8.64 12.56 8.57
C THR A 8 8.59 13.94 7.91
N ALA A 9 9.28 14.93 8.47
CA ALA A 9 9.30 16.29 7.92
C ALA A 9 9.90 16.32 6.52
N ALA A 10 10.96 15.54 6.26
CA ALA A 10 11.57 15.47 4.94
C ALA A 10 10.65 14.82 3.92
N VAL A 11 9.94 13.76 4.30
CA VAL A 11 8.95 13.11 3.43
C VAL A 11 7.87 14.10 3.02
N CYS A 12 7.30 14.84 3.98
CA CYS A 12 6.25 15.81 3.70
C CYS A 12 6.74 16.97 2.84
N ALA A 13 7.98 17.43 3.05
CA ALA A 13 8.55 18.55 2.28
C ALA A 13 8.79 18.18 0.82
N GLU A 14 9.12 16.92 0.52
CA GLU A 14 9.41 16.45 -0.84
C GLU A 14 8.19 15.94 -1.57
N ALA A 15 7.09 15.67 -0.86
CA ALA A 15 5.90 15.07 -1.44
C ALA A 15 5.17 16.03 -2.37
N SER A 16 4.76 15.52 -3.54
CA SER A 16 3.87 16.23 -4.47
C SER A 16 2.40 15.94 -4.23
N GLY A 17 2.10 14.88 -3.48
CA GLY A 17 0.75 14.49 -3.11
C GLY A 17 0.71 13.83 -1.74
N PHE A 18 -0.49 13.76 -1.17
CA PHE A 18 -0.73 13.19 0.15
C PHE A 18 -1.90 12.23 0.08
N TRP A 19 -1.72 11.04 0.67
CA TRP A 19 -2.71 9.96 0.61
C TRP A 19 -2.97 9.41 2.00
N LEU A 20 -4.19 8.98 2.25
CA LEU A 20 -4.54 8.25 3.47
C LEU A 20 -4.73 6.78 3.09
N MET A 21 -3.96 5.89 3.73
CA MET A 21 -4.10 4.45 3.50
C MET A 21 -4.37 3.75 4.81
N LYS A 22 -5.47 3.00 4.84
CA LYS A 22 -5.97 2.32 6.03
C LYS A 22 -5.59 0.85 6.02
N THR A 23 -5.16 0.36 7.17
CA THR A 23 -4.94 -1.07 7.39
C THR A 23 -5.46 -1.46 8.76
N GLU A 24 -5.85 -2.72 8.92
CA GLU A 24 -6.13 -3.31 10.21
C GLU A 24 -4.80 -3.76 10.84
N PRO A 25 -4.49 -3.37 12.10
CA PRO A 25 -3.22 -3.76 12.72
C PRO A 25 -3.01 -5.27 12.81
N SER A 26 -4.08 -6.06 12.83
CA SER A 26 -3.99 -7.52 12.80
C SER A 26 -3.45 -8.05 11.47
N GLU A 27 -3.61 -7.32 10.38
CA GLU A 27 -3.06 -7.70 9.06
C GLU A 27 -1.68 -7.09 8.84
N CYS A 28 -1.54 -5.78 9.08
CA CYS A 28 -0.26 -5.08 8.97
C CYS A 28 -0.29 -3.84 9.85
N SER A 29 0.45 -3.87 10.95
CA SER A 29 0.61 -2.70 11.82
C SER A 29 1.79 -1.84 11.37
N ILE A 30 1.89 -0.62 11.93
CA ILE A 30 3.07 0.22 11.71
C ILE A 30 4.33 -0.44 12.27
N ASP A 31 4.20 -1.21 13.35
CA ASP A 31 5.34 -1.95 13.92
C ASP A 31 5.80 -3.04 12.97
N ASP A 32 4.88 -3.72 12.28
CA ASP A 32 5.21 -4.68 11.22
C ASP A 32 5.97 -4.01 10.08
N ALA A 33 5.56 -2.80 9.70
CA ALA A 33 6.24 -2.04 8.65
C ALA A 33 7.66 -1.64 9.06
N PHE A 34 7.88 -1.23 10.31
CA PHE A 34 9.22 -0.93 10.82
C PHE A 34 10.11 -2.18 10.88
N ALA A 35 9.53 -3.35 11.17
CA ALA A 35 10.26 -4.61 11.22
C ALA A 35 10.58 -5.18 9.84
N ALA A 36 9.90 -4.72 8.80
CA ALA A 36 10.11 -5.21 7.44
C ALA A 36 11.45 -4.73 6.86
N ALA A 37 11.97 -5.48 5.89
CA ALA A 37 13.19 -5.09 5.18
C ALA A 37 13.03 -3.71 4.56
N ASN A 38 13.99 -2.81 4.79
CA ASN A 38 13.97 -1.41 4.34
C ASN A 38 12.75 -0.62 4.86
N HIS A 39 12.11 -1.07 5.94
CA HIS A 39 10.87 -0.49 6.48
C HIS A 39 9.77 -0.37 5.42
N ALA A 40 9.67 -1.34 4.53
CA ALA A 40 8.80 -1.27 3.38
C ALA A 40 7.85 -2.47 3.32
N VAL A 41 6.59 -2.20 3.01
CA VAL A 41 5.55 -3.22 2.91
C VAL A 41 4.75 -3.05 1.62
N SER A 42 4.24 -4.16 1.10
CA SER A 42 3.29 -4.13 0.00
C SER A 42 1.88 -3.85 0.52
N TRP A 43 1.13 -3.06 -0.23
CA TRP A 43 -0.26 -2.75 0.10
C TRP A 43 -1.16 -3.50 -0.87
N PHE A 44 -1.49 -4.72 -0.51
CA PHE A 44 -2.29 -5.62 -1.34
C PHE A 44 -3.74 -5.67 -0.86
N GLY A 45 -4.60 -6.32 -1.63
CA GLY A 45 -5.99 -6.57 -1.22
C GLY A 45 -6.92 -5.38 -1.40
N VAL A 46 -6.50 -4.33 -2.11
CA VAL A 46 -7.39 -3.19 -2.42
C VAL A 46 -8.41 -3.66 -3.46
N ARG A 47 -9.70 -3.59 -3.10
CA ARG A 47 -10.82 -4.08 -3.93
C ARG A 47 -11.89 -3.03 -4.17
N ASN A 48 -11.54 -1.76 -4.03
CA ASN A 48 -12.36 -0.62 -4.40
C ASN A 48 -11.79 -0.01 -5.68
N TYR A 49 -12.61 0.15 -6.72
CA TYR A 49 -12.15 0.64 -8.01
C TYR A 49 -11.60 2.07 -7.95
N GLN A 50 -12.19 2.93 -7.14
CA GLN A 50 -11.70 4.30 -6.99
C GLN A 50 -10.32 4.32 -6.33
N ALA A 51 -10.13 3.55 -5.26
CA ALA A 51 -8.83 3.43 -4.60
C ALA A 51 -7.79 2.82 -5.54
N ARG A 52 -8.15 1.78 -6.30
CA ARG A 52 -7.28 1.21 -7.32
C ARG A 52 -6.86 2.25 -8.36
N ASN A 53 -7.79 3.07 -8.82
CA ASN A 53 -7.49 4.10 -9.82
C ASN A 53 -6.53 5.14 -9.26
N PHE A 54 -6.66 5.54 -8.00
CA PHE A 54 -5.68 6.41 -7.35
C PHE A 54 -4.30 5.77 -7.32
N MET A 55 -4.21 4.51 -6.92
CA MET A 55 -2.94 3.78 -6.83
C MET A 55 -2.28 3.61 -8.20
N ARG A 56 -3.08 3.29 -9.20
CA ARG A 56 -2.58 3.01 -10.55
C ARG A 56 -2.20 4.29 -11.30
N ASP A 57 -3.04 5.33 -11.20
CA ASP A 57 -2.99 6.45 -12.12
C ASP A 57 -2.50 7.76 -11.49
N GLN A 58 -2.62 7.94 -10.18
CA GLN A 58 -2.38 9.22 -9.52
C GLN A 58 -1.28 9.21 -8.46
N MET A 59 -1.10 8.12 -7.72
CA MET A 59 -0.02 8.02 -6.74
C MET A 59 1.33 8.00 -7.44
N LYS A 60 2.25 8.83 -6.95
CA LYS A 60 3.61 8.94 -7.52
C LYS A 60 4.63 8.54 -6.49
N VAL A 61 5.74 7.99 -6.94
CA VAL A 61 6.89 7.70 -6.07
C VAL A 61 7.31 8.99 -5.36
N GLY A 62 7.47 8.91 -4.05
CA GLY A 62 7.78 10.06 -3.20
C GLY A 62 6.58 10.74 -2.56
N ASP A 63 5.35 10.41 -2.96
CA ASP A 63 4.15 10.94 -2.32
C ASP A 63 4.08 10.48 -0.86
N ALA A 64 3.60 11.37 0.01
CA ALA A 64 3.41 11.06 1.43
C ALA A 64 2.14 10.25 1.65
N VAL A 65 2.20 9.32 2.59
CA VAL A 65 1.08 8.49 2.99
C VAL A 65 0.83 8.62 4.48
N LEU A 66 -0.38 8.99 4.86
CA LEU A 66 -0.83 8.90 6.24
C LEU A 66 -1.20 7.45 6.52
N PHE A 67 -0.41 6.78 7.35
CA PHE A 67 -0.58 5.38 7.70
C PHE A 67 -1.62 5.29 8.82
N TYR A 68 -2.79 4.72 8.52
CA TYR A 68 -3.94 4.73 9.42
C TYR A 68 -4.30 3.32 9.87
N HIS A 69 -4.41 3.13 11.20
CA HIS A 69 -4.96 1.91 11.78
C HIS A 69 -6.48 2.02 11.89
N SER A 70 -7.18 1.06 11.29
CA SER A 70 -8.64 0.95 11.35
C SER A 70 -9.07 -0.35 12.01
N SER A 71 -10.34 -0.43 12.43
CA SER A 71 -10.93 -1.65 13.01
C SER A 71 -10.14 -2.18 14.20
N CYS A 72 -9.77 -1.30 15.12
CA CYS A 72 -8.97 -1.60 16.30
C CYS A 72 -9.40 -0.72 17.48
N PRO A 73 -8.92 -1.01 18.73
CA PRO A 73 -9.33 -0.22 19.90
C PRO A 73 -8.98 1.27 19.82
N ASN A 74 -7.87 1.61 19.16
CA ASN A 74 -7.41 3.00 19.03
C ASN A 74 -7.19 3.35 17.56
N PRO A 75 -8.28 3.55 16.78
CA PRO A 75 -8.13 3.90 15.36
C PRO A 75 -7.54 5.30 15.20
N GLY A 76 -6.73 5.47 14.18
CA GLY A 76 -6.14 6.77 13.86
C GLY A 76 -4.87 6.67 13.05
N ILE A 77 -4.33 7.84 12.72
CA ILE A 77 -3.04 7.94 12.02
C ILE A 77 -1.93 7.62 13.01
N VAL A 78 -1.08 6.67 12.66
CA VAL A 78 0.00 6.19 13.53
C VAL A 78 1.38 6.52 12.99
N GLY A 79 1.49 7.00 11.76
CA GLY A 79 2.77 7.38 11.18
C GLY A 79 2.64 7.90 9.76
N ILE A 80 3.79 8.25 9.19
CA ILE A 80 3.90 8.73 7.82
C ILE A 80 4.79 7.77 7.04
N ALA A 81 4.32 7.41 5.85
CA ALA A 81 5.06 6.60 4.91
C ALA A 81 5.24 7.37 3.60
N ARG A 82 5.91 6.78 2.64
CA ARG A 82 6.01 7.32 1.28
C ARG A 82 5.76 6.22 0.26
N ILE A 83 5.27 6.61 -0.89
CA ILE A 83 5.17 5.70 -2.04
C ILE A 83 6.60 5.46 -2.55
N ALA A 84 7.03 4.22 -2.54
CA ALA A 84 8.42 3.86 -2.86
C ALA A 84 8.59 3.18 -4.22
N SER A 85 7.50 2.79 -4.88
CA SER A 85 7.55 2.17 -6.20
C SER A 85 6.29 2.47 -7.01
N LYS A 86 6.38 2.26 -8.32
CA LYS A 86 5.21 2.27 -9.19
C LYS A 86 4.31 1.07 -8.86
N PRO A 87 2.99 1.18 -9.09
CA PRO A 87 2.08 0.06 -8.88
C PRO A 87 2.32 -1.06 -9.89
N TYR A 88 2.00 -2.29 -9.50
CA TYR A 88 1.95 -3.43 -10.40
C TYR A 88 0.85 -4.40 -9.96
N PRO A 89 0.49 -5.40 -10.80
CA PRO A 89 -0.65 -6.26 -10.48
C PRO A 89 -0.52 -6.98 -9.14
N ASP A 90 -1.61 -6.95 -8.36
CA ASP A 90 -1.73 -7.67 -7.11
C ASP A 90 -1.98 -9.16 -7.41
N THR A 91 -1.03 -10.01 -7.07
CA THR A 91 -1.11 -11.45 -7.38
C THR A 91 -2.19 -12.19 -6.60
N CYS A 92 -2.66 -11.65 -5.47
CA CYS A 92 -3.74 -12.26 -4.69
C CYS A 92 -5.03 -12.40 -5.49
N GLN A 93 -5.24 -11.56 -6.50
CA GLN A 93 -6.44 -11.61 -7.35
C GLN A 93 -6.55 -12.91 -8.15
N PHE A 94 -5.43 -13.59 -8.37
CA PHE A 94 -5.37 -14.85 -9.16
C PHE A 94 -5.34 -16.10 -8.29
N ASP A 95 -5.23 -15.96 -6.98
CA ASP A 95 -5.12 -17.07 -6.03
C ASP A 95 -6.50 -17.44 -5.46
N GLU A 96 -7.03 -18.57 -5.87
CA GLU A 96 -8.34 -19.05 -5.42
C GLU A 96 -8.42 -19.26 -3.91
N LYS A 97 -7.30 -19.42 -3.23
CA LYS A 97 -7.23 -19.60 -1.78
C LYS A 97 -7.17 -18.28 -1.02
N SER A 98 -6.96 -17.16 -1.72
CA SER A 98 -6.89 -15.85 -1.10
C SER A 98 -8.29 -15.28 -0.86
N ASP A 99 -8.48 -14.58 0.26
CA ASP A 99 -9.69 -13.80 0.54
C ASP A 99 -9.89 -12.67 -0.50
N TYR A 100 -8.85 -12.33 -1.26
CA TYR A 100 -8.86 -11.27 -2.26
C TYR A 100 -8.94 -11.81 -3.70
N PHE A 101 -9.28 -13.09 -3.85
CA PHE A 101 -9.44 -13.69 -5.18
C PHE A 101 -10.57 -13.02 -5.96
N ASP A 102 -10.30 -12.68 -7.22
CA ASP A 102 -11.29 -12.15 -8.14
C ASP A 102 -11.39 -13.06 -9.38
N PRO A 103 -12.47 -13.82 -9.52
CA PRO A 103 -12.63 -14.74 -10.65
C PRO A 103 -12.74 -14.03 -12.00
N LYS A 104 -13.04 -12.73 -11.99
CA LYS A 104 -13.15 -11.91 -13.22
C LYS A 104 -11.83 -11.33 -13.67
N SER A 105 -10.79 -11.37 -12.82
CA SER A 105 -9.44 -10.92 -13.19
C SER A 105 -8.68 -12.03 -13.87
N THR A 106 -7.92 -11.69 -14.89
CA THR A 106 -7.01 -12.61 -15.59
C THR A 106 -5.60 -12.04 -15.60
N LYS A 107 -4.60 -12.91 -15.79
CA LYS A 107 -3.21 -12.45 -15.88
C LYS A 107 -2.97 -11.51 -17.06
N ASP A 108 -3.76 -11.64 -18.12
CA ASP A 108 -3.68 -10.77 -19.29
C ASP A 108 -4.40 -9.43 -19.09
N ALA A 109 -5.40 -9.40 -18.20
CA ALA A 109 -6.18 -8.20 -17.91
C ALA A 109 -6.44 -8.09 -16.39
N PRO A 110 -5.38 -7.82 -15.58
CA PRO A 110 -5.53 -7.70 -14.14
C PRO A 110 -6.34 -6.45 -13.79
N ARG A 111 -7.28 -6.60 -12.86
CA ARG A 111 -8.12 -5.51 -12.37
C ARG A 111 -7.51 -4.76 -11.20
N TRP A 112 -6.69 -5.43 -10.41
CA TRP A 112 -6.21 -4.93 -9.12
C TRP A 112 -4.69 -4.79 -9.11
N VAL A 113 -4.25 -3.71 -8.48
CA VAL A 113 -2.82 -3.38 -8.35
C VAL A 113 -2.44 -3.23 -6.89
N LEU A 114 -1.15 -3.28 -6.61
CA LEU A 114 -0.61 -2.99 -5.29
C LEU A 114 0.59 -2.06 -5.40
N GLN A 115 0.93 -1.42 -4.29
CA GLN A 115 2.12 -0.59 -4.16
C GLN A 115 3.25 -1.43 -3.58
N HIS A 116 3.96 -2.12 -4.45
CA HIS A 116 5.03 -3.05 -4.06
C HIS A 116 6.11 -3.08 -5.13
N PRO A 117 7.39 -3.16 -4.82
CA PRO A 117 8.42 -3.27 -5.84
C PRO A 117 8.30 -4.60 -6.58
N PRO A 118 8.73 -4.67 -7.83
CA PRO A 118 8.82 -5.94 -8.51
C PRO A 118 9.72 -6.89 -7.73
N PRO A 119 9.44 -8.20 -7.76
CA PRO A 119 10.31 -9.15 -7.09
C PRO A 119 11.74 -9.03 -7.62
N PRO A 120 12.74 -9.27 -6.77
CA PRO A 120 14.12 -9.25 -7.22
C PRO A 120 14.33 -10.31 -8.30
N ASN A 121 15.05 -9.92 -9.31
CA ASN A 121 15.40 -10.83 -10.41
C ASN A 121 16.35 -11.92 -9.95
#